data_a8399e9d96737588b21f7b6782e1ae64
#
_entry.id   a8399e9d96737588b21f7b6782e1ae64
#
_cell.length_a   1.000
_cell.length_b   1.000
_cell.length_c   1.000
_cell.angle_alpha   90.00
_cell.angle_beta   90.00
_cell.angle_gamma   90.00
#
_symmetry.space_group_name_H-M   'P 1'
#
loop_
_entity.id
_entity.type
_entity.pdbx_description
1 polymer ?
#
loop_
_entity_poly.entity_id
_entity_poly.type
_entity_poly.pdbx_seq_one_letter_code
_entity_poly.pdbx_strand_id
1 'polypeptide(L)'
;MTETGTTESGGTPRARLARRYLEVNGEHPMTEADDAYVDRQFAPLEPLCARHGRDPDEVRGHMLDGRLPLPGYLRSDGTEMVAPDLLELVDEAGGLAKLPDWFRGHWADREEGEEEYESYLSGQNVCLHRLHPVTMRRKAELVRGITEALDRPADGPSGRLPELPALHAMVDELDALEPQFTAYDRLRFGGPVSRDTCIDAVRRDHPLD
;
A
#
# COMPACT_ATOMS: atom_id res chain seq x y z
N MET A 1 -23.49 21.01 39.22
CA MET A 1 -22.20 20.33 38.98
C MET A 1 -22.19 19.99 37.50
N THR A 2 -21.58 20.83 36.70
CA THR A 2 -21.45 20.69 35.25
C THR A 2 -20.07 20.15 34.98
N GLU A 3 -20.01 18.88 34.58
CA GLU A 3 -18.77 18.28 34.05
C GLU A 3 -18.49 18.87 32.66
N THR A 4 -17.49 19.72 32.61
CA THR A 4 -16.88 20.21 31.39
C THR A 4 -16.09 19.05 30.75
N GLY A 5 -16.66 18.42 29.74
CA GLY A 5 -15.94 17.50 28.86
C GLY A 5 -14.80 18.25 28.20
N THR A 6 -13.59 17.94 28.59
CA THR A 6 -12.35 18.44 27.99
C THR A 6 -12.23 17.82 26.61
N THR A 7 -12.57 18.56 25.57
CA THR A 7 -12.22 18.25 24.19
C THR A 7 -10.71 18.41 24.04
N GLU A 8 -9.96 17.31 24.07
CA GLU A 8 -8.55 17.26 23.63
C GLU A 8 -8.49 17.49 22.11
N SER A 9 -8.57 18.74 21.70
CA SER A 9 -8.36 19.17 20.32
C SER A 9 -7.27 20.25 20.27
N GLY A 10 -6.05 19.90 20.68
CA GLY A 10 -4.92 20.81 20.74
C GLY A 10 -3.79 20.41 19.80
N GLY A 11 -3.89 20.67 18.48
CA GLY A 11 -2.79 20.47 17.56
C GLY A 11 -3.18 20.79 16.12
N THR A 12 -2.21 21.20 15.27
CA THR A 12 -2.43 21.36 13.84
C THR A 12 -2.86 20.03 13.21
N PRO A 13 -3.57 20.02 12.05
CA PRO A 13 -3.89 18.79 11.34
C PRO A 13 -2.68 17.88 11.10
N ARG A 14 -1.53 18.47 10.76
CA ARG A 14 -0.25 17.75 10.61
C ARG A 14 0.18 17.04 11.90
N ALA A 15 0.15 17.72 13.05
CA ALA A 15 0.54 17.12 14.33
C ALA A 15 -0.43 16.00 14.77
N ARG A 16 -1.73 16.17 14.50
CA ARG A 16 -2.75 15.14 14.76
C ARG A 16 -2.54 13.92 13.86
N LEU A 17 -2.25 14.14 12.57
CA LEU A 17 -2.00 13.06 11.62
C LEU A 17 -0.73 12.28 11.97
N ALA A 18 0.37 12.97 12.33
CA ALA A 18 1.60 12.33 12.77
C ALA A 18 1.36 11.45 14.01
N ARG A 19 0.61 11.92 15.00
CA ARG A 19 0.23 11.12 16.18
C ARG A 19 -0.59 9.90 15.78
N ARG A 20 -1.62 10.10 14.93
CA ARG A 20 -2.46 8.98 14.44
C ARG A 20 -1.64 7.95 13.68
N TYR A 21 -0.68 8.39 12.86
CA TYR A 21 0.24 7.51 12.17
C TYR A 21 1.04 6.63 13.14
N LEU A 22 1.62 7.22 14.20
CA LEU A 22 2.39 6.49 15.21
C LEU A 22 1.53 5.52 16.02
N GLU A 23 0.27 5.88 16.33
CA GLU A 23 -0.68 4.98 17.00
C GLU A 23 -0.94 3.70 16.17
N VAL A 24 -1.01 3.83 14.84
CA VAL A 24 -1.31 2.70 13.94
C VAL A 24 -0.06 1.90 13.59
N ASN A 25 1.07 2.58 13.35
CA ASN A 25 2.28 1.97 12.78
C ASN A 25 3.39 1.73 13.81
N GLY A 26 3.24 2.21 15.05
CA GLY A 26 4.29 2.17 16.07
C GLY A 26 5.36 3.25 15.85
N GLU A 27 6.26 3.37 16.85
CA GLU A 27 7.39 4.29 16.79
C GLU A 27 8.61 3.56 16.20
N HIS A 28 8.85 3.79 14.92
CA HIS A 28 10.03 3.26 14.24
C HIS A 28 10.75 4.43 13.58
N PRO A 29 11.90 4.89 14.13
CA PRO A 29 12.66 5.99 13.54
C PRO A 29 13.28 5.55 12.21
N MET A 30 13.09 6.38 11.18
CA MET A 30 13.70 6.18 9.86
C MET A 30 15.14 6.67 9.86
N THR A 31 15.99 5.96 9.11
CA THR A 31 17.35 6.38 8.78
C THR A 31 17.36 7.21 7.51
N GLU A 32 18.49 7.86 7.20
CA GLU A 32 18.68 8.57 5.91
C GLU A 32 18.51 7.63 4.69
N ALA A 33 18.89 6.36 4.83
CA ALA A 33 18.71 5.37 3.76
C ALA A 33 17.23 5.01 3.55
N ASP A 34 16.45 4.94 4.63
CA ASP A 34 15.00 4.73 4.57
C ASP A 34 14.30 5.95 3.94
N ASP A 35 14.66 7.17 4.36
CA ASP A 35 14.16 8.39 3.74
C ASP A 35 14.44 8.43 2.24
N ALA A 36 15.69 8.13 1.83
CA ALA A 36 16.08 8.10 0.43
C ALA A 36 15.34 7.02 -0.38
N TYR A 37 14.99 5.88 0.24
CA TYR A 37 14.15 4.87 -0.39
C TYR A 37 12.72 5.40 -0.60
N VAL A 38 12.12 5.93 0.45
CA VAL A 38 10.74 6.43 0.42
C VAL A 38 10.58 7.58 -0.57
N ASP A 39 11.57 8.49 -0.68
CA ASP A 39 11.57 9.58 -1.67
C ASP A 39 11.51 9.10 -3.13
N ARG A 40 11.99 7.89 -3.42
CA ARG A 40 11.95 7.31 -4.78
C ARG A 40 10.62 6.64 -5.10
N GLN A 41 9.88 6.21 -4.10
CA GLN A 41 8.71 5.34 -4.26
C GLN A 41 7.39 6.06 -3.96
N PHE A 42 7.42 7.08 -3.11
CA PHE A 42 6.25 7.78 -2.60
C PHE A 42 6.34 9.28 -2.89
N ALA A 43 5.23 9.96 -2.78
CA ALA A 43 5.15 11.41 -2.97
C ALA A 43 4.97 12.13 -1.63
N PRO A 44 5.69 13.24 -1.38
CA PRO A 44 5.40 14.08 -0.23
C PRO A 44 4.04 14.75 -0.40
N LEU A 45 3.23 14.75 0.67
CA LEU A 45 1.83 15.17 0.64
C LEU A 45 1.65 16.61 0.16
N GLU A 46 2.39 17.56 0.71
CA GLU A 46 2.21 19.00 0.38
C GLU A 46 2.50 19.29 -1.10
N PRO A 47 3.64 18.85 -1.70
CA PRO A 47 3.86 18.98 -3.14
C PRO A 47 2.81 18.25 -4.00
N LEU A 48 2.30 17.11 -3.55
CA LEU A 48 1.22 16.40 -4.24
C LEU A 48 -0.05 17.25 -4.25
N CYS A 49 -0.46 17.77 -3.07
CA CYS A 49 -1.61 18.66 -2.95
C CYS A 49 -1.49 19.89 -3.84
N ALA A 50 -0.31 20.53 -3.87
CA ALA A 50 -0.07 21.70 -4.71
C ALA A 50 -0.29 21.41 -6.21
N ARG A 51 0.15 20.24 -6.71
CA ARG A 51 -0.06 19.82 -8.11
C ARG A 51 -1.54 19.62 -8.45
N HIS A 52 -2.35 19.20 -7.49
CA HIS A 52 -3.79 18.96 -7.67
C HIS A 52 -4.66 20.14 -7.22
N GLY A 53 -4.06 21.28 -6.83
CA GLY A 53 -4.80 22.47 -6.35
C GLY A 53 -5.62 22.19 -5.08
N ARG A 54 -5.14 21.31 -4.19
CA ARG A 54 -5.80 20.94 -2.93
C ARG A 54 -5.08 21.58 -1.75
N ASP A 55 -5.85 21.87 -0.68
CA ASP A 55 -5.28 22.29 0.60
C ASP A 55 -4.77 21.05 1.36
N PRO A 56 -3.47 21.00 1.74
CA PRO A 56 -2.93 19.86 2.47
C PRO A 56 -3.59 19.63 3.85
N ASP A 57 -4.05 20.67 4.53
CA ASP A 57 -4.72 20.51 5.82
C ASP A 57 -6.14 19.96 5.67
N GLU A 58 -6.83 20.28 4.58
CA GLU A 58 -8.10 19.64 4.21
C GLU A 58 -7.89 18.14 3.92
N VAL A 59 -6.85 17.80 3.16
CA VAL A 59 -6.49 16.40 2.85
C VAL A 59 -6.12 15.63 4.13
N ARG A 60 -5.33 16.22 5.04
CA ARG A 60 -5.05 15.65 6.37
C ARG A 60 -6.32 15.43 7.18
N GLY A 61 -7.27 16.36 7.12
CA GLY A 61 -8.59 16.21 7.73
C GLY A 61 -9.31 14.96 7.22
N HIS A 62 -9.32 14.74 5.90
CA HIS A 62 -9.93 13.56 5.29
C HIS A 62 -9.25 12.24 5.70
N MET A 63 -7.93 12.24 5.87
CA MET A 63 -7.20 11.08 6.39
C MET A 63 -7.56 10.80 7.85
N LEU A 64 -7.65 11.84 8.69
CA LEU A 64 -8.04 11.72 10.10
C LEU A 64 -9.49 11.24 10.26
N ASP A 65 -10.36 11.60 9.33
CA ASP A 65 -11.78 11.18 9.29
C ASP A 65 -11.96 9.79 8.66
N GLY A 66 -10.87 9.11 8.23
CA GLY A 66 -10.94 7.80 7.60
C GLY A 66 -11.58 7.81 6.20
N ARG A 67 -11.57 8.94 5.50
CA ARG A 67 -12.09 9.10 4.14
C ARG A 67 -11.00 8.97 3.07
N LEU A 68 -9.75 9.14 3.46
CA LEU A 68 -8.53 8.86 2.70
C LEU A 68 -7.58 8.02 3.54
N PRO A 69 -6.69 7.24 2.92
CA PRO A 69 -5.71 6.45 3.64
C PRO A 69 -4.73 7.34 4.42
N LEU A 70 -4.25 6.84 5.54
CA LEU A 70 -3.11 7.44 6.24
C LEU A 70 -1.89 7.46 5.32
N PRO A 71 -0.90 8.33 5.57
CA PRO A 71 0.38 8.28 4.87
C PRO A 71 0.99 6.88 4.97
N GLY A 72 1.59 6.40 3.89
CA GLY A 72 2.33 5.13 3.91
C GLY A 72 3.57 5.22 4.81
N TYR A 73 4.20 6.39 4.85
CA TYR A 73 5.37 6.66 5.70
C TYR A 73 5.33 8.07 6.30
N LEU A 74 6.02 8.20 7.43
CA LEU A 74 6.38 9.47 8.03
C LEU A 74 7.91 9.53 8.06
N ARG A 75 8.52 10.42 7.26
CA ARG A 75 9.97 10.58 7.19
C ARG A 75 10.57 11.05 8.53
N SER A 76 11.89 10.93 8.65
CA SER A 76 12.62 11.38 9.84
C SER A 76 12.40 12.87 10.19
N ASP A 77 12.09 13.72 9.20
CA ASP A 77 11.75 15.13 9.36
C ASP A 77 10.24 15.39 9.59
N GLY A 78 9.44 14.34 9.68
CA GLY A 78 7.99 14.40 9.86
C GLY A 78 7.21 14.73 8.57
N THR A 79 7.83 14.59 7.39
CA THR A 79 7.12 14.74 6.12
C THR A 79 6.25 13.50 5.85
N GLU A 80 4.97 13.75 5.58
CA GLU A 80 4.01 12.69 5.21
C GLU A 80 4.26 12.24 3.77
N MET A 81 4.49 10.93 3.58
CA MET A 81 4.71 10.32 2.28
C MET A 81 3.53 9.42 1.93
N VAL A 82 2.93 9.68 0.79
CA VAL A 82 1.70 9.01 0.33
C VAL A 82 1.91 8.34 -1.03
N ALA A 83 1.01 7.43 -1.40
CA ALA A 83 1.02 6.86 -2.74
C ALA A 83 0.95 7.97 -3.80
N PRO A 84 1.75 7.90 -4.87
CA PRO A 84 1.81 8.97 -5.88
C PRO A 84 0.48 9.25 -6.57
N ASP A 85 -0.40 8.25 -6.65
CA ASP A 85 -1.72 8.29 -7.28
C ASP A 85 -2.87 8.64 -6.31
N LEU A 86 -2.60 8.95 -5.05
CA LEU A 86 -3.63 9.22 -4.02
C LEU A 86 -4.70 10.21 -4.49
N LEU A 87 -4.30 11.36 -5.05
CA LEU A 87 -5.24 12.38 -5.48
C LEU A 87 -5.74 12.16 -6.91
N GLU A 88 -5.00 11.44 -7.76
CA GLU A 88 -5.47 10.96 -9.06
C GLU A 88 -6.74 10.09 -8.89
N LEU A 89 -6.74 9.17 -7.92
CA LEU A 89 -7.89 8.30 -7.62
C LEU A 89 -9.14 9.11 -7.23
N VAL A 90 -8.96 10.16 -6.43
CA VAL A 90 -10.06 11.07 -6.07
C VAL A 90 -10.62 11.79 -7.28
N ASP A 91 -9.74 12.25 -8.18
CA ASP A 91 -10.13 12.97 -9.39
C ASP A 91 -10.81 12.02 -10.39
N GLU A 92 -10.30 10.80 -10.59
CA GLU A 92 -10.90 9.76 -11.45
C GLU A 92 -12.28 9.31 -10.96
N ALA A 93 -12.46 9.18 -9.63
CA ALA A 93 -13.75 8.88 -9.04
C ALA A 93 -14.79 10.01 -9.22
N GLY A 94 -14.34 11.21 -9.63
CA GLY A 94 -15.17 12.39 -9.72
C GLY A 94 -15.47 13.05 -8.37
N GLY A 95 -14.53 12.90 -7.44
CA GLY A 95 -14.50 13.51 -6.13
C GLY A 95 -14.58 12.54 -4.96
N LEU A 96 -14.15 12.99 -3.78
CA LEU A 96 -14.03 12.20 -2.57
C LEU A 96 -15.33 11.50 -2.14
N ALA A 97 -16.48 12.14 -2.36
CA ALA A 97 -17.77 11.54 -2.00
C ALA A 97 -18.13 10.30 -2.86
N LYS A 98 -17.56 10.20 -4.05
CA LYS A 98 -17.81 9.07 -4.96
C LYS A 98 -16.73 8.01 -4.90
N LEU A 99 -15.58 8.31 -4.28
CA LEU A 99 -14.43 7.41 -4.21
C LEU A 99 -14.78 6.01 -3.67
N PRO A 100 -15.58 5.86 -2.59
CA PRO A 100 -15.91 4.54 -2.07
C PRO A 100 -16.64 3.65 -3.09
N ASP A 101 -17.68 4.16 -3.72
CA ASP A 101 -18.50 3.39 -4.67
C ASP A 101 -17.72 3.13 -5.98
N TRP A 102 -16.95 4.13 -6.44
CA TRP A 102 -16.09 3.99 -7.61
C TRP A 102 -15.01 2.92 -7.36
N PHE A 103 -14.34 2.96 -6.20
CA PHE A 103 -13.28 2.00 -5.85
C PHE A 103 -13.83 0.58 -5.81
N ARG A 104 -14.89 0.34 -5.02
CA ARG A 104 -15.53 -0.99 -4.87
C ARG A 104 -16.06 -1.53 -6.19
N GLY A 105 -16.52 -0.66 -7.08
CA GLY A 105 -17.04 -1.04 -8.40
C GLY A 105 -16.04 -1.72 -9.33
N HIS A 106 -14.75 -1.78 -8.96
CA HIS A 106 -13.72 -2.52 -9.71
C HIS A 106 -13.67 -4.01 -9.38
N TRP A 107 -14.38 -4.49 -8.36
CA TRP A 107 -14.51 -5.90 -8.01
C TRP A 107 -15.87 -6.43 -8.45
N ALA A 108 -15.87 -7.70 -8.90
CA ALA A 108 -17.11 -8.37 -9.27
C ALA A 108 -17.93 -8.79 -8.04
N ASP A 109 -17.23 -9.13 -6.96
CA ASP A 109 -17.82 -9.44 -5.67
C ASP A 109 -17.83 -8.19 -4.77
N ARG A 110 -18.97 -7.94 -4.14
CA ARG A 110 -19.17 -6.75 -3.31
C ARG A 110 -18.40 -6.83 -1.99
N GLU A 111 -18.33 -8.02 -1.40
CA GLU A 111 -17.65 -8.25 -0.12
C GLU A 111 -16.14 -8.07 -0.31
N GLU A 112 -15.57 -8.67 -1.37
CA GLU A 112 -14.17 -8.46 -1.77
C GLU A 112 -13.87 -6.97 -2.01
N GLY A 113 -14.75 -6.24 -2.71
CA GLY A 113 -14.59 -4.81 -2.94
C GLY A 113 -14.63 -3.96 -1.66
N GLU A 114 -15.42 -4.36 -0.66
CA GLU A 114 -15.44 -3.71 0.65
C GLU A 114 -14.15 -3.95 1.43
N GLU A 115 -13.69 -5.21 1.51
CA GLU A 115 -12.45 -5.58 2.18
C GLU A 115 -11.23 -4.86 1.58
N GLU A 116 -11.17 -4.78 0.25
CA GLU A 116 -10.08 -4.10 -0.45
C GLU A 116 -10.14 -2.57 -0.27
N TYR A 117 -11.33 -1.99 -0.18
CA TYR A 117 -11.46 -0.57 0.14
C TYR A 117 -11.05 -0.26 1.58
N GLU A 118 -11.41 -1.11 2.55
CA GLU A 118 -10.91 -1.00 3.93
C GLU A 118 -9.39 -1.15 4.00
N SER A 119 -8.84 -2.11 3.26
CA SER A 119 -7.40 -2.29 3.10
C SER A 119 -6.73 -1.04 2.54
N TYR A 120 -7.29 -0.43 1.48
CA TYR A 120 -6.83 0.84 0.93
C TYR A 120 -6.82 1.95 2.00
N LEU A 121 -7.90 2.12 2.76
CA LEU A 121 -8.02 3.16 3.78
C LEU A 121 -7.05 2.97 4.96
N SER A 122 -6.55 1.75 5.20
CA SER A 122 -5.58 1.48 6.27
C SER A 122 -4.27 2.27 6.13
N GLY A 123 -3.89 2.67 4.89
CA GLY A 123 -2.61 3.30 4.59
C GLY A 123 -1.42 2.35 4.67
N GLN A 124 -1.66 1.04 4.83
CA GLN A 124 -0.62 0.03 5.01
C GLN A 124 -0.21 -0.70 3.72
N ASN A 125 -0.82 -0.35 2.58
CA ASN A 125 -0.50 -0.95 1.28
C ASN A 125 0.80 -0.39 0.67
N VAL A 126 1.87 -0.34 1.47
CA VAL A 126 3.20 0.14 1.03
C VAL A 126 3.93 -0.84 0.10
N CYS A 127 3.37 -2.02 -0.08
CA CYS A 127 3.85 -3.05 -1.00
C CYS A 127 3.41 -2.83 -2.46
N LEU A 128 2.86 -1.67 -2.80
CA LEU A 128 2.48 -1.30 -4.15
C LEU A 128 2.99 0.10 -4.49
N HIS A 129 3.46 0.28 -5.73
CA HIS A 129 3.82 1.60 -6.26
C HIS A 129 2.61 2.52 -6.44
N ARG A 130 1.45 1.94 -6.73
CA ARG A 130 0.18 2.64 -6.97
C ARG A 130 -0.96 1.87 -6.31
N LEU A 131 -1.89 2.62 -5.73
CA LEU A 131 -3.05 2.07 -5.03
C LEU A 131 -4.34 2.08 -5.88
N HIS A 132 -4.20 2.21 -7.20
CA HIS A 132 -5.35 2.10 -8.09
C HIS A 132 -5.99 0.69 -7.96
N PRO A 133 -7.33 0.59 -7.85
CA PRO A 133 -8.00 -0.70 -7.64
C PRO A 133 -7.67 -1.77 -8.70
N VAL A 134 -7.40 -1.36 -9.95
CA VAL A 134 -6.93 -2.28 -11.00
C VAL A 134 -5.56 -2.88 -10.65
N THR A 135 -4.64 -2.08 -10.07
CA THR A 135 -3.31 -2.54 -9.64
C THR A 135 -3.42 -3.49 -8.45
N MET A 136 -4.25 -3.14 -7.46
CA MET A 136 -4.48 -3.98 -6.27
C MET A 136 -5.07 -5.33 -6.67
N ARG A 137 -6.11 -5.35 -7.50
CA ARG A 137 -6.71 -6.57 -8.04
C ARG A 137 -5.69 -7.39 -8.83
N ARG A 138 -4.90 -6.74 -9.72
CA ARG A 138 -3.89 -7.45 -10.51
C ARG A 138 -2.83 -8.11 -9.63
N LYS A 139 -2.38 -7.44 -8.58
CA LYS A 139 -1.49 -8.03 -7.58
C LYS A 139 -2.12 -9.28 -6.95
N ALA A 140 -3.36 -9.20 -6.49
CA ALA A 140 -4.05 -10.34 -5.86
C ALA A 140 -4.18 -11.53 -6.83
N GLU A 141 -4.51 -11.28 -8.11
CA GLU A 141 -4.56 -12.29 -9.17
C GLU A 141 -3.20 -12.97 -9.40
N LEU A 142 -2.11 -12.18 -9.45
CA LEU A 142 -0.75 -12.69 -9.63
C LEU A 142 -0.30 -13.54 -8.45
N VAL A 143 -0.49 -13.06 -7.21
CA VAL A 143 -0.16 -13.82 -6.00
C VAL A 143 -0.91 -15.15 -5.98
N ARG A 144 -2.22 -15.13 -6.26
CA ARG A 144 -3.04 -16.35 -6.35
C ARG A 144 -2.53 -17.30 -7.42
N GLY A 145 -2.29 -16.81 -8.65
CA GLY A 145 -1.82 -17.63 -9.77
C GLY A 145 -0.44 -18.24 -9.52
N ILE A 146 0.49 -17.51 -8.90
CA ILE A 146 1.81 -18.00 -8.51
C ILE A 146 1.67 -19.09 -7.44
N THR A 147 0.87 -18.85 -6.40
CA THR A 147 0.64 -19.84 -5.33
C THR A 147 0.03 -21.11 -5.88
N GLU A 148 -1.01 -21.02 -6.70
CA GLU A 148 -1.63 -22.18 -7.36
C GLU A 148 -0.66 -22.95 -8.27
N ALA A 149 0.26 -22.23 -8.94
CA ALA A 149 1.28 -22.88 -9.78
C ALA A 149 2.31 -23.65 -8.93
N LEU A 150 2.67 -23.10 -7.76
CA LEU A 150 3.60 -23.74 -6.82
C LEU A 150 2.99 -24.95 -6.12
N ASP A 151 1.68 -24.94 -5.84
CA ASP A 151 0.96 -26.03 -5.19
C ASP A 151 0.69 -27.23 -6.13
N ARG A 152 0.89 -27.07 -7.45
CA ARG A 152 0.74 -28.16 -8.41
C ARG A 152 1.83 -29.21 -8.21
N PRO A 153 1.46 -30.52 -8.23
CA PRO A 153 2.46 -31.59 -8.18
C PRO A 153 3.44 -31.47 -9.34
N ALA A 154 4.71 -31.56 -9.05
CA ALA A 154 5.72 -31.64 -10.09
C ALA A 154 5.56 -32.94 -10.91
N ASP A 155 5.34 -32.81 -12.22
CA ASP A 155 5.18 -33.95 -13.11
C ASP A 155 6.54 -34.52 -13.54
N GLY A 156 6.72 -35.84 -13.34
CA GLY A 156 7.85 -36.61 -13.86
C GLY A 156 9.10 -36.64 -12.99
N PRO A 157 10.12 -37.41 -13.42
CA PRO A 157 11.35 -37.64 -12.65
C PRO A 157 12.26 -36.40 -12.48
N SER A 158 11.99 -35.29 -13.17
CA SER A 158 12.75 -34.04 -13.07
C SER A 158 12.29 -33.13 -11.91
N GLY A 159 11.12 -33.38 -11.29
CA GLY A 159 10.58 -32.51 -10.24
C GLY A 159 10.32 -31.07 -10.69
N ARG A 160 10.26 -30.81 -11.99
CA ARG A 160 10.12 -29.47 -12.57
C ARG A 160 8.65 -29.10 -12.74
N LEU A 161 8.27 -27.87 -12.40
CA LEU A 161 6.95 -27.34 -12.68
C LEU A 161 6.70 -27.29 -14.19
N PRO A 162 5.54 -27.76 -14.68
CA PRO A 162 5.29 -27.95 -16.12
C PRO A 162 5.24 -26.65 -16.92
N GLU A 163 5.03 -25.49 -16.27
CA GLU A 163 4.83 -24.18 -16.93
C GLU A 163 5.79 -23.12 -16.37
N LEU A 164 7.06 -23.47 -16.17
CA LEU A 164 8.06 -22.58 -15.57
C LEU A 164 8.19 -21.20 -16.26
N PRO A 165 8.17 -21.07 -17.60
CA PRO A 165 8.19 -19.76 -18.25
C PRO A 165 6.96 -18.90 -17.93
N ALA A 166 5.78 -19.50 -17.83
CA ALA A 166 4.56 -18.79 -17.49
C ALA A 166 4.56 -18.33 -16.01
N LEU A 167 5.09 -19.16 -15.10
CA LEU A 167 5.31 -18.80 -13.72
C LEU A 167 6.24 -17.58 -13.59
N HIS A 168 7.39 -17.59 -14.28
CA HIS A 168 8.31 -16.45 -14.26
C HIS A 168 7.72 -15.18 -14.87
N ALA A 169 6.88 -15.28 -15.91
CA ALA A 169 6.17 -14.12 -16.44
C ALA A 169 5.25 -13.47 -15.40
N MET A 170 4.54 -14.26 -14.58
CA MET A 170 3.74 -13.75 -13.47
C MET A 170 4.62 -13.13 -12.37
N VAL A 171 5.76 -13.74 -12.06
CA VAL A 171 6.72 -13.23 -11.07
C VAL A 171 7.30 -11.89 -11.52
N ASP A 172 7.69 -11.75 -12.78
CA ASP A 172 8.27 -10.51 -13.31
C ASP A 172 7.22 -9.39 -13.36
N GLU A 173 5.96 -9.72 -13.67
CA GLU A 173 4.86 -8.75 -13.61
C GLU A 173 4.60 -8.32 -12.15
N LEU A 174 4.59 -9.24 -11.19
CA LEU A 174 4.43 -8.92 -9.78
C LEU A 174 5.59 -8.05 -9.26
N ASP A 175 6.82 -8.37 -9.62
CA ASP A 175 8.02 -7.59 -9.25
C ASP A 175 7.97 -6.15 -9.78
N ALA A 176 7.35 -5.95 -10.96
CA ALA A 176 7.14 -4.61 -11.51
C ALA A 176 6.07 -3.79 -10.75
N LEU A 177 5.13 -4.44 -10.10
CA LEU A 177 4.09 -3.78 -9.28
C LEU A 177 4.58 -3.45 -7.87
N GLU A 178 5.45 -4.29 -7.30
CA GLU A 178 5.89 -4.21 -5.91
C GLU A 178 7.25 -3.51 -5.78
N PRO A 179 7.37 -2.43 -4.98
CA PRO A 179 8.67 -1.92 -4.57
C PRO A 179 9.41 -2.94 -3.68
N GLN A 180 10.71 -2.71 -3.45
CA GLN A 180 11.49 -3.50 -2.51
C GLN A 180 10.88 -3.41 -1.11
N PHE A 181 10.75 -4.55 -0.43
CA PHE A 181 10.34 -4.60 0.97
C PHE A 181 11.58 -4.46 1.85
N THR A 182 11.72 -3.30 2.49
CA THR A 182 12.96 -2.91 3.19
C THR A 182 13.05 -3.51 4.60
N ALA A 183 14.23 -3.37 5.23
CA ALA A 183 14.38 -3.71 6.65
C ALA A 183 13.46 -2.88 7.55
N TYR A 184 13.21 -1.61 7.19
CA TYR A 184 12.26 -0.74 7.87
C TYR A 184 10.82 -1.27 7.77
N ASP A 185 10.41 -1.72 6.58
CA ASP A 185 9.07 -2.30 6.39
C ASP A 185 8.91 -3.58 7.23
N ARG A 186 9.97 -4.38 7.36
CA ARG A 186 9.95 -5.57 8.22
C ARG A 186 9.80 -5.27 9.69
N LEU A 187 10.31 -4.14 10.17
CA LEU A 187 10.06 -3.71 11.55
C LEU A 187 8.58 -3.38 11.79
N ARG A 188 7.91 -2.81 10.78
CA ARG A 188 6.49 -2.40 10.87
C ARG A 188 5.52 -3.55 10.66
N PHE A 189 5.76 -4.37 9.66
CA PHE A 189 4.78 -5.36 9.17
C PHE A 189 5.20 -6.81 9.40
N GLY A 190 6.45 -7.06 9.77
CA GLY A 190 7.00 -8.41 9.89
C GLY A 190 7.20 -9.10 8.54
N GLY A 191 6.95 -10.40 8.49
CA GLY A 191 7.06 -11.23 7.29
C GLY A 191 6.55 -12.65 7.56
N PRO A 192 6.53 -13.53 6.55
CA PRO A 192 6.85 -13.27 5.13
C PRO A 192 5.76 -12.48 4.39
N VAL A 193 6.15 -11.75 3.34
CA VAL A 193 5.27 -11.00 2.45
C VAL A 193 5.26 -11.62 1.04
N SER A 194 4.38 -11.13 0.15
CA SER A 194 4.26 -11.62 -1.24
C SER A 194 5.60 -11.61 -1.99
N ARG A 195 6.43 -10.58 -1.81
CA ARG A 195 7.77 -10.53 -2.39
C ARG A 195 8.64 -11.73 -1.98
N ASP A 196 8.61 -12.11 -0.69
CA ASP A 196 9.41 -13.24 -0.19
C ASP A 196 8.95 -14.57 -0.76
N THR A 197 7.62 -14.77 -0.82
CA THR A 197 7.02 -16.08 -1.14
C THR A 197 6.77 -16.27 -2.63
N CYS A 198 6.42 -15.19 -3.36
CA CYS A 198 6.05 -15.27 -4.76
C CYS A 198 7.15 -14.78 -5.71
N ILE A 199 8.10 -13.94 -5.25
CA ILE A 199 9.16 -13.42 -6.12
C ILE A 199 10.50 -14.08 -5.78
N ASP A 200 11.01 -13.82 -4.58
CA ASP A 200 12.36 -14.24 -4.19
C ASP A 200 12.45 -15.76 -4.05
N ALA A 201 11.45 -16.41 -3.46
CA ALA A 201 11.38 -17.86 -3.34
C ALA A 201 11.31 -18.53 -4.72
N VAL A 202 10.47 -18.05 -5.63
CA VAL A 202 10.36 -18.63 -6.98
C VAL A 202 11.65 -18.52 -7.75
N ARG A 203 12.28 -17.33 -7.76
CA ARG A 203 13.55 -17.11 -8.46
C ARG A 203 14.69 -17.95 -7.91
N ARG A 204 14.70 -18.23 -6.59
CA ARG A 204 15.71 -19.08 -5.94
C ARG A 204 15.47 -20.56 -6.17
N ASP A 205 14.24 -21.04 -5.98
CA ASP A 205 13.90 -22.45 -5.89
C ASP A 205 13.50 -23.05 -7.26
N HIS A 206 13.10 -22.21 -8.20
CA HIS A 206 12.67 -22.55 -9.56
C HIS A 206 13.35 -21.68 -10.62
N PRO A 207 14.68 -21.62 -10.72
CA PRO A 207 15.36 -20.76 -11.69
C PRO A 207 15.03 -21.15 -13.13
N LEU A 208 14.99 -20.15 -14.03
CA LEU A 208 15.06 -20.40 -15.48
C LEU A 208 16.48 -20.83 -15.83
N ASP A 209 16.62 -21.90 -16.64
CA ASP A 209 17.94 -22.36 -17.16
C ASP A 209 18.52 -21.33 -18.13
#